data_51a1961ab74e953b1b6a8e8984f6fcc8
#
_entry.id   51a1961ab74e953b1b6a8e8984f6fcc8
#
_cell.length_a   1.000
_cell.length_b   1.000
_cell.length_c   1.000
_cell.angle_alpha   90.00
_cell.angle_beta   90.00
_cell.angle_gamma   90.00
#
_symmetry.space_group_name_H-M   'P 1'
#
loop_
_entity.id
_entity.type
_entity.pdbx_description
1 polymer ?
#
loop_
_entity_poly.entity_id
_entity_poly.type
_entity_poly.pdbx_seq_one_letter_code
_entity_poly.pdbx_strand_id
1 'polypeptide(L)'
;MSDIDLSEAMRNETRAAWHRYIDVLAPFRPDLFRYCQKLTGNLWDAQDLVQDTLVKGFGTLGSVYHTIENPRAWIFRIATNQWIDTVRRRSIESSALAADAVRAQNSSGRTASPSASAELHDAAETLMQRLAPQEQVAVVLKDVFEMSLDEIAHVIGTSVGAVKAALHRGRTRLRANTEIPKRPVPSPKLVEAFVSRYNERDLPGLMTLMLDTASVDMLSHVSETGRDAFERDRGWFWHNFNVEPHWPKEFLPEKTEWSIVEFDGERIVLVLNTFSGMEFLASVMRLEEQDNCIARIRVYACCPEVVQAIGEAFELQTLPPMYRIPDAFELNE
;
A
#
# COMPACT_ATOMS: atom_id res chain seq x y z
N MET A 1 24.18 -32.37 -5.17
CA MET A 1 23.11 -31.35 -5.12
C MET A 1 23.51 -30.28 -6.12
N SER A 2 22.72 -30.05 -7.15
CA SER A 2 23.00 -28.98 -8.13
C SER A 2 22.67 -27.61 -7.50
N ASP A 3 23.34 -26.56 -7.95
CA ASP A 3 23.06 -25.17 -7.47
C ASP A 3 21.59 -24.76 -7.62
N ILE A 4 20.86 -25.39 -8.54
CA ILE A 4 19.42 -25.20 -8.79
C ILE A 4 18.58 -25.72 -7.63
N ASP A 5 18.90 -26.90 -7.10
CA ASP A 5 18.19 -27.53 -5.97
C ASP A 5 18.27 -26.69 -4.69
N LEU A 6 19.47 -26.17 -4.38
CA LEU A 6 19.66 -25.35 -3.19
C LEU A 6 18.86 -24.03 -3.28
N SER A 7 18.82 -23.40 -4.45
CA SER A 7 18.08 -22.14 -4.63
C SER A 7 16.56 -22.35 -4.55
N GLU A 8 16.04 -23.48 -5.01
CA GLU A 8 14.63 -23.81 -4.92
C GLU A 8 14.20 -24.14 -3.48
N ALA A 9 14.99 -24.96 -2.78
CA ALA A 9 14.75 -25.24 -1.37
C ALA A 9 14.75 -23.96 -0.52
N MET A 10 15.74 -23.08 -0.70
CA MET A 10 15.79 -21.79 0.01
C MET A 10 14.58 -20.91 -0.29
N ARG A 11 14.12 -20.86 -1.54
CA ARG A 11 12.92 -20.08 -1.90
C ARG A 11 11.67 -20.61 -1.20
N ASN A 12 11.48 -21.93 -1.20
CA ASN A 12 10.32 -22.57 -0.58
C ASN A 12 10.32 -22.38 0.94
N GLU A 13 11.47 -22.54 1.61
CA GLU A 13 11.60 -22.28 3.05
C GLU A 13 11.34 -20.81 3.40
N THR A 14 11.88 -19.87 2.61
CA THR A 14 11.67 -18.44 2.82
C THR A 14 10.19 -18.08 2.63
N ARG A 15 9.54 -18.63 1.60
CA ARG A 15 8.11 -18.42 1.36
C ARG A 15 7.27 -18.97 2.52
N ALA A 16 7.52 -20.19 2.96
CA ALA A 16 6.81 -20.79 4.09
C ALA A 16 7.03 -19.99 5.39
N ALA A 17 8.23 -19.46 5.63
CA ALA A 17 8.48 -18.58 6.77
C ALA A 17 7.72 -17.25 6.66
N TRP A 18 7.68 -16.66 5.47
CA TRP A 18 6.91 -15.45 5.19
C TRP A 18 5.41 -15.66 5.41
N HIS A 19 4.83 -16.77 4.91
CA HIS A 19 3.43 -17.10 5.09
C HIS A 19 3.08 -17.24 6.58
N ARG A 20 3.86 -18.00 7.34
CA ARG A 20 3.66 -18.12 8.80
C ARG A 20 3.73 -16.76 9.51
N TYR A 21 4.66 -15.90 9.10
CA TYR A 21 4.77 -14.57 9.65
C TYR A 21 3.53 -13.73 9.36
N ILE A 22 3.03 -13.73 8.14
CA ILE A 22 1.81 -13.02 7.74
C ILE A 22 0.59 -13.55 8.51
N ASP A 23 0.45 -14.87 8.65
CA ASP A 23 -0.66 -15.49 9.37
C ASP A 23 -0.67 -15.11 10.87
N VAL A 24 0.50 -15.06 11.50
CA VAL A 24 0.63 -14.60 12.90
C VAL A 24 0.24 -13.13 13.07
N LEU A 25 0.51 -12.29 12.06
CA LEU A 25 0.20 -10.86 12.10
C LEU A 25 -1.19 -10.51 11.56
N ALA A 26 -1.85 -11.42 10.87
CA ALA A 26 -3.18 -11.19 10.27
C ALA A 26 -4.20 -10.57 11.25
N PRO A 27 -4.31 -11.01 12.54
CA PRO A 27 -5.25 -10.42 13.48
C PRO A 27 -4.97 -8.95 13.82
N PHE A 28 -3.73 -8.48 13.64
CA PHE A 28 -3.31 -7.11 13.97
C PHE A 28 -3.33 -6.18 12.76
N ARG A 29 -3.45 -6.72 11.54
CA ARG A 29 -3.36 -5.94 10.29
C ARG A 29 -4.43 -4.85 10.16
N PRO A 30 -5.71 -5.09 10.47
CA PRO A 30 -6.73 -4.03 10.39
C PRO A 30 -6.41 -2.83 11.30
N ASP A 31 -5.92 -3.10 12.52
CA ASP A 31 -5.50 -2.06 13.45
C ASP A 31 -4.24 -1.33 12.96
N LEU A 32 -3.25 -2.09 12.45
CA LEU A 32 -2.03 -1.54 11.87
C LEU A 32 -2.35 -0.64 10.66
N PHE A 33 -3.24 -1.11 9.78
CA PHE A 33 -3.66 -0.32 8.62
C PHE A 33 -4.36 0.99 9.02
N ARG A 34 -5.33 0.93 9.95
CA ARG A 34 -5.97 2.13 10.50
C ARG A 34 -4.96 3.10 11.12
N TYR A 35 -3.97 2.55 11.84
CA TYR A 35 -2.90 3.35 12.41
C TYR A 35 -2.08 4.06 11.32
N CYS A 36 -1.62 3.32 10.33
CA CYS A 36 -0.89 3.87 9.20
C CYS A 36 -1.72 4.92 8.43
N GLN A 37 -3.02 4.67 8.21
CA GLN A 37 -3.92 5.62 7.55
C GLN A 37 -4.04 6.95 8.32
N LYS A 38 -4.15 6.89 9.66
CA LYS A 38 -4.17 8.11 10.48
C LYS A 38 -2.83 8.87 10.49
N LEU A 39 -1.73 8.18 10.25
CA LEU A 39 -0.41 8.82 10.11
C LEU A 39 -0.21 9.43 8.72
N THR A 40 -0.60 8.73 7.66
CA THR A 40 -0.31 9.12 6.28
C THR A 40 -1.37 10.04 5.68
N GLY A 41 -2.62 9.94 6.16
CA GLY A 41 -3.75 10.73 5.71
C GLY A 41 -4.35 10.25 4.38
N ASN A 42 -3.92 9.11 3.84
CA ASN A 42 -4.53 8.53 2.63
C ASN A 42 -4.38 7.01 2.59
N LEU A 43 -5.25 6.36 1.81
CA LEU A 43 -5.34 4.91 1.68
C LEU A 43 -4.05 4.27 1.15
N TRP A 44 -3.43 4.92 0.19
CA TRP A 44 -2.30 4.38 -0.56
C TRP A 44 -0.99 4.42 0.23
N ASP A 45 -0.65 5.58 0.81
CA ASP A 45 0.53 5.72 1.67
C ASP A 45 0.39 4.89 2.95
N ALA A 46 -0.85 4.69 3.43
CA ALA A 46 -1.12 3.79 4.54
C ALA A 46 -0.72 2.36 4.20
N GLN A 47 -1.16 1.87 3.05
CA GLN A 47 -0.83 0.51 2.61
C GLN A 47 0.67 0.36 2.34
N ASP A 48 1.32 1.36 1.75
CA ASP A 48 2.77 1.36 1.57
C ASP A 48 3.50 1.25 2.91
N LEU A 49 3.09 2.05 3.91
CA LEU A 49 3.68 2.00 5.25
C LEU A 49 3.44 0.65 5.94
N VAL A 50 2.26 0.03 5.74
CA VAL A 50 2.00 -1.34 6.23
C VAL A 50 2.96 -2.33 5.58
N GLN A 51 3.15 -2.27 4.26
CA GLN A 51 4.06 -3.17 3.55
C GLN A 51 5.51 -3.02 4.00
N ASP A 52 6.01 -1.78 4.05
CA ASP A 52 7.35 -1.50 4.55
C ASP A 52 7.54 -2.02 5.98
N THR A 53 6.51 -1.89 6.81
CA THR A 53 6.50 -2.38 8.19
C THR A 53 6.59 -3.89 8.24
N LEU A 54 5.81 -4.61 7.43
CA LEU A 54 5.82 -6.07 7.38
C LEU A 54 7.16 -6.62 6.87
N VAL A 55 7.68 -6.05 5.78
CA VAL A 55 8.98 -6.45 5.22
C VAL A 55 10.11 -6.17 6.22
N LYS A 56 10.11 -5.00 6.86
CA LYS A 56 11.10 -4.65 7.88
C LYS A 56 10.99 -5.56 9.10
N GLY A 57 9.78 -5.85 9.54
CA GLY A 57 9.51 -6.78 10.64
C GLY A 57 10.05 -8.17 10.34
N PHE A 58 9.74 -8.72 9.18
CA PHE A 58 10.25 -10.02 8.74
C PHE A 58 11.78 -10.06 8.69
N GLY A 59 12.41 -9.05 8.06
CA GLY A 59 13.86 -8.97 7.99
C GLY A 59 14.57 -8.84 9.34
N THR A 60 13.88 -8.29 10.37
CA THR A 60 14.46 -8.15 11.72
C THR A 60 14.26 -9.39 12.59
N LEU A 61 13.30 -10.28 12.26
CA LEU A 61 13.04 -11.49 13.07
C LEU A 61 14.26 -12.38 13.25
N GLY A 62 15.08 -12.54 12.21
CA GLY A 62 16.32 -13.31 12.28
C GLY A 62 17.37 -12.76 13.26
N SER A 63 17.23 -11.50 13.67
CA SER A 63 18.11 -10.82 14.63
C SER A 63 17.53 -10.69 16.04
N VAL A 64 16.33 -11.22 16.26
CA VAL A 64 15.65 -11.18 17.57
C VAL A 64 16.01 -12.43 18.36
N TYR A 65 16.79 -12.27 19.43
CA TYR A 65 17.24 -13.37 20.29
C TYR A 65 16.35 -13.57 21.53
N HIS A 66 15.26 -12.81 21.68
CA HIS A 66 14.33 -12.89 22.78
C HIS A 66 12.90 -13.03 22.26
N THR A 67 12.03 -13.56 23.11
CA THR A 67 10.60 -13.70 22.79
C THR A 67 9.96 -12.33 22.61
N ILE A 68 9.20 -12.15 21.55
CA ILE A 68 8.35 -10.98 21.35
C ILE A 68 7.07 -11.17 22.15
N GLU A 69 7.05 -10.66 23.38
CA GLU A 69 5.92 -10.84 24.30
C GLU A 69 4.63 -10.17 23.82
N ASN A 70 4.76 -9.05 23.09
CA ASN A 70 3.63 -8.31 22.55
C ASN A 70 3.83 -8.03 21.05
N PRO A 71 3.41 -8.95 20.17
CA PRO A 71 3.55 -8.79 18.69
C PRO A 71 2.86 -7.54 18.18
N ARG A 72 1.70 -7.15 18.75
CA ARG A 72 0.99 -5.92 18.38
C ARG A 72 1.84 -4.67 18.66
N ALA A 73 2.33 -4.50 19.86
CA ALA A 73 3.18 -3.35 20.21
C ALA A 73 4.48 -3.33 19.40
N TRP A 74 5.04 -4.51 19.14
CA TRP A 74 6.26 -4.66 18.34
C TRP A 74 6.07 -4.18 16.90
N ILE A 75 4.98 -4.61 16.21
CA ILE A 75 4.74 -4.21 14.83
C ILE A 75 4.37 -2.72 14.72
N PHE A 76 3.63 -2.17 15.69
CA PHE A 76 3.33 -0.74 15.77
C PHE A 76 4.59 0.11 15.97
N ARG A 77 5.55 -0.38 16.76
CA ARG A 77 6.85 0.27 16.91
C ARG A 77 7.64 0.32 15.60
N ILE A 78 7.62 -0.75 14.82
CA ILE A 78 8.27 -0.78 13.50
C ILE A 78 7.61 0.25 12.57
N ALA A 79 6.28 0.26 12.48
CA ALA A 79 5.52 1.24 11.69
C ALA A 79 5.83 2.68 12.10
N THR A 80 5.87 2.94 13.40
CA THR A 80 6.21 4.26 13.96
C THR A 80 7.59 4.73 13.50
N ASN A 81 8.59 3.87 13.61
CA ASN A 81 9.96 4.21 13.22
C ASN A 81 10.05 4.46 11.70
N GLN A 82 9.41 3.61 10.89
CA GLN A 82 9.36 3.78 9.44
C GLN A 82 8.69 5.11 9.06
N TRP A 83 7.59 5.46 9.71
CA TRP A 83 6.91 6.73 9.49
C TRP A 83 7.78 7.94 9.82
N ILE A 84 8.39 7.95 11.00
CA ILE A 84 9.27 9.03 11.45
C ILE A 84 10.45 9.20 10.47
N ASP A 85 11.06 8.11 10.04
CA ASP A 85 12.17 8.12 9.08
C ASP A 85 11.74 8.61 7.69
N THR A 86 10.52 8.25 7.25
CA THR A 86 9.95 8.70 5.98
C THR A 86 9.70 10.20 5.98
N VAL A 87 9.07 10.73 7.04
CA VAL A 87 8.82 12.17 7.16
C VAL A 87 10.13 12.95 7.26
N ARG A 88 11.12 12.43 7.99
CA ARG A 88 12.45 13.06 8.07
C ARG A 88 13.12 13.13 6.70
N ARG A 89 13.10 12.06 5.90
CA ARG A 89 13.65 12.05 4.53
C ARG A 89 12.94 13.05 3.63
N ARG A 90 11.60 13.05 3.60
CA ARG A 90 10.80 14.03 2.83
C ARG A 90 11.11 15.48 3.22
N SER A 91 11.35 15.76 4.50
CA SER A 91 11.72 17.11 4.98
C SER A 91 13.11 17.53 4.48
N ILE A 92 14.08 16.63 4.41
CA ILE A 92 15.41 16.90 3.87
C ILE A 92 15.34 17.13 2.36
N GLU A 93 14.62 16.28 1.63
CA GLU A 93 14.42 16.40 0.18
C GLU A 93 13.71 17.70 -0.20
N SER A 94 12.65 18.06 0.51
CA SER A 94 11.93 19.32 0.28
C SER A 94 12.80 20.56 0.58
N SER A 95 13.67 20.47 1.59
CA SER A 95 14.62 21.53 1.90
C SER A 95 15.70 21.68 0.83
N ALA A 96 16.16 20.56 0.24
CA ALA A 96 17.11 20.56 -0.87
C ALA A 96 16.47 21.12 -2.15
N LEU A 97 15.25 20.67 -2.49
CA LEU A 97 14.48 21.18 -3.64
C LEU A 97 14.10 22.67 -3.49
N ALA A 98 13.80 23.13 -2.27
CA ALA A 98 13.54 24.56 -2.01
C ALA A 98 14.79 25.41 -2.21
N ALA A 99 15.98 24.89 -1.91
CA ALA A 99 17.25 25.56 -2.20
C ALA A 99 17.52 25.66 -3.72
N ASP A 100 17.08 24.67 -4.52
CA ASP A 100 17.16 24.68 -5.98
C ASP A 100 16.01 25.48 -6.64
N ALA A 101 14.79 25.47 -6.06
CA ALA A 101 13.60 26.15 -6.58
C ALA A 101 13.62 27.67 -6.43
N VAL A 102 14.47 28.22 -5.57
CA VAL A 102 14.79 29.66 -5.56
C VAL A 102 15.41 30.12 -6.89
N ARG A 103 15.80 29.17 -7.75
CA ARG A 103 16.29 29.42 -9.13
C ARG A 103 15.22 29.31 -10.24
N ALA A 104 14.01 28.83 -9.98
CA ALA A 104 12.97 28.71 -11.02
C ALA A 104 11.57 28.99 -10.47
N GLN A 105 11.01 30.13 -10.84
CA GLN A 105 9.61 30.52 -10.53
C GLN A 105 8.63 30.10 -11.62
N ASN A 106 7.40 29.76 -11.17
CA ASN A 106 6.06 29.86 -11.80
C ASN A 106 5.48 28.65 -12.53
N SER A 107 4.40 28.09 -12.02
CA SER A 107 3.03 28.32 -12.54
C SER A 107 1.96 27.46 -11.83
N SER A 108 0.74 27.99 -11.80
CA SER A 108 -0.45 27.57 -11.06
C SER A 108 -1.44 26.76 -11.92
N GLY A 109 -2.30 25.93 -11.30
CA GLY A 109 -3.48 25.32 -11.93
C GLY A 109 -4.48 24.79 -10.90
N ARG A 110 -5.75 25.13 -11.05
CA ARG A 110 -6.96 24.92 -10.21
C ARG A 110 -7.77 23.73 -10.73
N THR A 111 -8.65 23.10 -10.09
CA THR A 111 -9.57 22.89 -8.96
C THR A 111 -10.70 21.93 -9.39
N ALA A 112 -11.24 21.07 -8.54
CA ALA A 112 -12.65 20.64 -8.49
C ALA A 112 -13.01 20.05 -7.11
N SER A 113 -14.25 20.24 -6.64
CA SER A 113 -14.74 20.03 -5.28
C SER A 113 -15.35 18.64 -5.04
N PRO A 114 -15.25 18.08 -3.82
CA PRO A 114 -15.90 16.85 -3.38
C PRO A 114 -17.12 17.10 -2.46
N SER A 115 -17.85 16.02 -2.09
CA SER A 115 -19.07 16.04 -1.29
C SER A 115 -18.83 16.19 0.22
N ALA A 116 -19.82 16.72 0.96
CA ALA A 116 -19.71 17.16 2.36
C ALA A 116 -19.24 16.09 3.40
N SER A 117 -19.45 14.81 3.15
CA SER A 117 -19.00 13.71 4.05
C SER A 117 -17.52 13.39 3.87
N ALA A 118 -17.04 13.44 2.63
CA ALA A 118 -15.60 13.32 2.29
C ALA A 118 -14.82 14.52 2.83
N GLU A 119 -15.40 15.74 2.79
CA GLU A 119 -14.76 16.96 3.29
C GLU A 119 -14.44 16.94 4.79
N LEU A 120 -15.27 16.32 5.63
CA LEU A 120 -15.01 16.23 7.08
C LEU A 120 -13.90 15.23 7.43
N HIS A 121 -13.81 14.13 6.67
CA HIS A 121 -12.77 13.11 6.81
C HIS A 121 -11.42 13.66 6.32
N ASP A 122 -11.43 14.27 5.16
CA ASP A 122 -10.28 14.95 4.53
C ASP A 122 -9.73 16.08 5.42
N ALA A 123 -10.62 16.86 6.05
CA ALA A 123 -10.22 17.91 6.99
C ALA A 123 -9.52 17.37 8.26
N ALA A 124 -9.97 16.24 8.80
CA ALA A 124 -9.35 15.62 9.99
C ALA A 124 -7.97 14.99 9.66
N GLU A 125 -7.85 14.35 8.52
CA GLU A 125 -6.58 13.79 8.02
C GLU A 125 -5.59 14.90 7.70
N THR A 126 -6.05 15.96 7.05
CA THR A 126 -5.33 17.20 6.78
C THR A 126 -4.75 17.80 8.06
N LEU A 127 -5.52 17.85 9.14
CA LEU A 127 -5.08 18.38 10.43
C LEU A 127 -3.93 17.58 11.06
N MET A 128 -3.95 16.25 10.91
CA MET A 128 -2.92 15.38 11.47
C MET A 128 -1.55 15.56 10.81
N GLN A 129 -1.48 15.86 9.51
CA GLN A 129 -0.21 16.04 8.78
C GLN A 129 0.57 17.32 9.20
N ARG A 130 -0.02 18.19 10.00
CA ARG A 130 0.63 19.42 10.54
C ARG A 130 1.47 19.17 11.77
N LEU A 131 1.31 18.01 12.37
CA LEU A 131 2.02 17.65 13.58
C LEU A 131 3.44 17.23 13.25
N ALA A 132 4.37 17.51 14.19
CA ALA A 132 5.66 16.85 14.11
C ALA A 132 5.44 15.31 14.23
N PRO A 133 6.23 14.47 13.55
CA PRO A 133 5.96 13.02 13.48
C PRO A 133 5.72 12.36 14.83
N GLN A 134 6.51 12.71 15.85
CA GLN A 134 6.32 12.18 17.22
C GLN A 134 5.04 12.68 17.89
N GLU A 135 4.61 13.91 17.61
CA GLU A 135 3.37 14.48 18.12
C GLU A 135 2.16 13.80 17.48
N GLN A 136 2.21 13.57 16.16
CA GLN A 136 1.19 12.85 15.42
C GLN A 136 1.04 11.42 15.93
N VAL A 137 2.13 10.67 16.05
CA VAL A 137 2.14 9.32 16.60
C VAL A 137 1.54 9.29 18.00
N ALA A 138 1.96 10.18 18.90
CA ALA A 138 1.46 10.23 20.27
C ALA A 138 -0.05 10.48 20.32
N VAL A 139 -0.55 11.44 19.50
CA VAL A 139 -1.99 11.76 19.42
C VAL A 139 -2.78 10.58 18.87
N VAL A 140 -2.35 9.97 17.77
CA VAL A 140 -3.05 8.82 17.17
C VAL A 140 -3.11 7.64 18.13
N LEU A 141 -1.98 7.26 18.74
CA LEU A 141 -1.94 6.14 19.69
C LEU A 141 -2.80 6.41 20.94
N LYS A 142 -2.85 7.65 21.40
CA LYS A 142 -3.65 8.01 22.58
C LYS A 142 -5.13 8.16 22.29
N ASP A 143 -5.48 8.93 21.26
CA ASP A 143 -6.85 9.42 21.04
C ASP A 143 -7.67 8.50 20.13
N VAL A 144 -7.01 7.66 19.29
CA VAL A 144 -7.67 6.70 18.40
C VAL A 144 -7.54 5.27 18.91
N PHE A 145 -6.37 4.89 19.44
CA PHE A 145 -6.10 3.53 19.92
C PHE A 145 -6.16 3.39 21.45
N GLU A 146 -6.45 4.48 22.17
CA GLU A 146 -6.63 4.52 23.62
C GLU A 146 -5.49 3.91 24.45
N MET A 147 -4.29 3.83 23.86
CA MET A 147 -3.11 3.28 24.52
C MET A 147 -2.75 4.07 25.79
N SER A 148 -2.22 3.37 26.79
CA SER A 148 -1.66 4.00 27.98
C SER A 148 -0.41 4.80 27.63
N LEU A 149 -0.05 5.76 28.49
CA LEU A 149 1.16 6.57 28.26
C LEU A 149 2.45 5.73 28.28
N ASP A 150 2.46 4.66 29.06
CA ASP A 150 3.59 3.72 29.14
C ASP A 150 3.73 2.89 27.86
N GLU A 151 2.63 2.38 27.31
CA GLU A 151 2.62 1.70 26.00
C GLU A 151 3.10 2.63 24.88
N ILE A 152 2.59 3.88 24.86
CA ILE A 152 3.02 4.87 23.86
C ILE A 152 4.52 5.19 24.00
N ALA A 153 5.01 5.34 25.23
CA ALA A 153 6.42 5.57 25.51
C ALA A 153 7.28 4.41 25.00
N HIS A 154 6.81 3.17 25.18
CA HIS A 154 7.46 1.96 24.66
C HIS A 154 7.47 1.92 23.13
N VAL A 155 6.33 2.22 22.48
CA VAL A 155 6.20 2.24 21.00
C VAL A 155 7.12 3.29 20.38
N ILE A 156 7.13 4.52 20.91
CA ILE A 156 7.94 5.63 20.39
C ILE A 156 9.43 5.49 20.78
N GLY A 157 9.73 4.69 21.80
CA GLY A 157 11.10 4.57 22.36
C GLY A 157 11.53 5.81 23.16
N THR A 158 10.63 6.37 23.99
CA THR A 158 10.85 7.59 24.76
C THR A 158 10.31 7.50 26.18
N SER A 159 10.39 8.57 26.96
CA SER A 159 9.83 8.63 28.31
C SER A 159 8.35 9.04 28.33
N VAL A 160 7.60 8.64 29.36
CA VAL A 160 6.22 9.08 29.59
C VAL A 160 6.10 10.61 29.66
N GLY A 161 7.11 11.28 30.21
CA GLY A 161 7.16 12.74 30.24
C GLY A 161 7.24 13.37 28.85
N ALA A 162 8.05 12.77 27.96
CA ALA A 162 8.15 13.19 26.56
C ALA A 162 6.84 12.95 25.79
N VAL A 163 6.16 11.82 26.05
CA VAL A 163 4.82 11.53 25.47
C VAL A 163 3.80 12.59 25.89
N LYS A 164 3.72 12.94 27.19
CA LYS A 164 2.83 14.01 27.69
C LYS A 164 3.10 15.34 27.00
N ALA A 165 4.37 15.71 26.83
CA ALA A 165 4.77 16.92 26.14
C ALA A 165 4.39 16.89 24.64
N ALA A 166 4.60 15.77 23.97
CA ALA A 166 4.21 15.57 22.57
C ALA A 166 2.68 15.68 22.38
N LEU A 167 1.89 15.03 23.23
CA LEU A 167 0.42 15.15 23.23
C LEU A 167 -0.06 16.58 23.43
N HIS A 168 0.53 17.30 24.38
CA HIS A 168 0.18 18.71 24.63
C HIS A 168 0.46 19.58 23.40
N ARG A 169 1.66 19.48 22.80
CA ARG A 169 2.02 20.25 21.60
C ARG A 169 1.16 19.86 20.40
N GLY A 170 0.95 18.55 20.16
CA GLY A 170 0.15 18.05 19.06
C GLY A 170 -1.29 18.56 19.12
N ARG A 171 -1.96 18.45 20.25
CA ARG A 171 -3.34 18.93 20.44
C ARG A 171 -3.45 20.45 20.33
N THR A 172 -2.40 21.20 20.69
CA THR A 172 -2.36 22.66 20.50
C THR A 172 -2.26 23.03 19.03
N ARG A 173 -1.43 22.33 18.25
CA ARG A 173 -1.26 22.57 16.80
C ARG A 173 -2.47 22.18 15.97
N LEU A 174 -3.22 21.14 16.34
CA LEU A 174 -4.45 20.73 15.66
C LEU A 174 -5.52 21.82 15.64
N ARG A 175 -5.41 22.85 16.47
CA ARG A 175 -6.35 23.98 16.52
C ARG A 175 -6.02 25.09 15.51
N ALA A 176 -4.93 25.01 14.76
CA ALA A 176 -4.48 26.05 13.81
C ALA A 176 -4.68 25.62 12.35
N ASN A 177 -5.14 26.48 11.43
CA ASN A 177 -5.57 26.16 10.06
C ASN A 177 -4.49 26.44 8.97
N THR A 178 -4.17 25.47 8.05
CA THR A 178 -3.26 25.63 6.87
C THR A 178 -3.45 24.54 5.80
N GLU A 179 -3.13 24.78 4.50
CA GLU A 179 -3.35 23.90 3.34
C GLU A 179 -2.23 22.86 3.06
N ILE A 180 -2.53 21.75 2.33
CA ILE A 180 -1.64 20.61 2.03
C ILE A 180 -1.39 20.45 0.52
N PRO A 181 -0.18 20.01 0.09
CA PRO A 181 0.15 19.74 -1.32
C PRO A 181 -0.47 18.44 -1.84
N LYS A 182 -0.95 18.46 -3.12
CA LYS A 182 -1.55 17.31 -3.80
C LYS A 182 -0.48 16.41 -4.45
N ARG A 183 -0.79 15.09 -4.54
CA ARG A 183 0.04 14.04 -5.14
C ARG A 183 -0.05 14.10 -6.68
N PRO A 184 1.04 13.78 -7.44
CA PRO A 184 0.94 13.60 -8.89
C PRO A 184 0.08 12.37 -9.21
N VAL A 185 -0.84 12.53 -10.17
CA VAL A 185 -1.73 11.47 -10.66
C VAL A 185 -1.45 11.17 -12.12
N PRO A 186 -1.61 9.90 -12.58
CA PRO A 186 -1.38 9.54 -13.96
C PRO A 186 -2.39 10.20 -14.90
N SER A 187 -1.96 10.43 -16.15
CA SER A 187 -2.83 11.04 -17.15
C SER A 187 -4.02 10.13 -17.48
N PRO A 188 -5.23 10.69 -17.58
CA PRO A 188 -6.44 9.92 -17.89
C PRO A 188 -6.30 9.04 -19.14
N LYS A 189 -5.62 9.55 -20.17
CA LYS A 189 -5.38 8.84 -21.43
C LYS A 189 -4.51 7.60 -21.27
N LEU A 190 -3.50 7.67 -20.39
CA LEU A 190 -2.62 6.53 -20.11
C LEU A 190 -3.37 5.40 -19.41
N VAL A 191 -4.21 5.74 -18.43
CA VAL A 191 -5.04 4.76 -17.71
C VAL A 191 -6.07 4.12 -18.66
N GLU A 192 -6.73 4.91 -19.50
CA GLU A 192 -7.67 4.43 -20.52
C GLU A 192 -6.99 3.47 -21.52
N ALA A 193 -5.82 3.86 -22.04
CA ALA A 193 -5.06 3.03 -22.97
C ALA A 193 -4.62 1.70 -22.31
N PHE A 194 -4.20 1.73 -21.05
CA PHE A 194 -3.83 0.54 -20.30
C PHE A 194 -5.01 -0.41 -20.16
N VAL A 195 -6.16 0.06 -19.70
CA VAL A 195 -7.34 -0.78 -19.48
C VAL A 195 -7.90 -1.34 -20.78
N SER A 196 -7.96 -0.53 -21.86
CA SER A 196 -8.39 -1.02 -23.17
C SER A 196 -7.52 -2.19 -23.64
N ARG A 197 -6.20 -2.03 -23.66
CA ARG A 197 -5.28 -3.08 -24.09
C ARG A 197 -5.30 -4.29 -23.17
N TYR A 198 -5.51 -4.08 -21.87
CA TYR A 198 -5.63 -5.18 -20.91
C TYR A 198 -6.88 -6.02 -21.17
N ASN A 199 -8.04 -5.37 -21.39
CA ASN A 199 -9.30 -6.04 -21.74
C ASN A 199 -9.22 -6.75 -23.11
N GLU A 200 -8.53 -6.17 -24.08
CA GLU A 200 -8.30 -6.72 -25.42
C GLU A 200 -7.26 -7.86 -25.46
N ARG A 201 -6.57 -8.13 -24.34
CA ARG A 201 -5.45 -9.07 -24.26
C ARG A 201 -4.29 -8.72 -25.20
N ASP A 202 -4.09 -7.42 -25.47
CA ASP A 202 -3.00 -6.89 -26.31
C ASP A 202 -1.72 -6.67 -25.49
N LEU A 203 -0.98 -7.75 -25.19
CA LEU A 203 0.29 -7.66 -24.46
C LEU A 203 1.34 -6.81 -25.21
N PRO A 204 1.56 -6.96 -26.52
CA PRO A 204 2.48 -6.10 -27.23
C PRO A 204 2.12 -4.61 -27.10
N GLY A 205 0.84 -4.29 -27.19
CA GLY A 205 0.35 -2.93 -26.99
C GLY A 205 0.56 -2.42 -25.59
N LEU A 206 0.32 -3.23 -24.55
CA LEU A 206 0.63 -2.87 -23.16
C LEU A 206 2.11 -2.53 -22.98
N MET A 207 3.01 -3.35 -23.53
CA MET A 207 4.44 -3.12 -23.45
C MET A 207 4.87 -1.77 -24.08
N THR A 208 4.13 -1.25 -25.05
CA THR A 208 4.40 0.08 -25.62
C THR A 208 4.08 1.24 -24.66
N LEU A 209 3.23 1.00 -23.66
CA LEU A 209 2.86 1.99 -22.64
C LEU A 209 3.85 2.02 -21.46
N MET A 210 4.74 1.03 -21.34
CA MET A 210 5.62 0.87 -20.19
C MET A 210 7.02 1.42 -20.47
N LEU A 211 7.68 1.94 -19.43
CA LEU A 211 9.11 2.19 -19.45
C LEU A 211 9.90 0.87 -19.47
N ASP A 212 11.10 0.88 -20.06
CA ASP A 212 12.01 -0.29 -20.03
C ASP A 212 12.40 -0.67 -18.59
N THR A 213 12.34 0.29 -17.66
CA THR A 213 12.61 0.11 -16.23
C THR A 213 11.33 -0.05 -15.39
N ALA A 214 10.17 -0.20 -16.05
CA ALA A 214 8.90 -0.32 -15.35
C ALA A 214 8.89 -1.48 -14.35
N SER A 215 8.10 -1.34 -13.29
CA SER A 215 7.87 -2.41 -12.31
C SER A 215 6.38 -2.72 -12.14
N VAL A 216 6.10 -3.98 -11.81
CA VAL A 216 4.79 -4.41 -11.31
C VAL A 216 4.99 -4.94 -9.91
N ASP A 217 4.31 -4.33 -8.96
CA ASP A 217 4.34 -4.70 -7.56
C ASP A 217 2.96 -5.23 -7.14
N MET A 218 2.83 -6.54 -6.96
CA MET A 218 1.75 -7.10 -6.18
C MET A 218 2.17 -7.07 -4.71
N LEU A 219 1.60 -6.13 -3.99
CA LEU A 219 1.97 -5.83 -2.61
C LEU A 219 1.86 -7.09 -1.71
N SER A 220 2.85 -7.32 -0.87
CA SER A 220 3.05 -8.51 -0.02
C SER A 220 3.39 -9.80 -0.76
N HIS A 221 3.50 -9.83 -2.09
CA HIS A 221 3.65 -11.09 -2.81
C HIS A 221 4.82 -11.10 -3.81
N VAL A 222 4.80 -10.26 -4.83
CA VAL A 222 5.80 -10.27 -5.90
C VAL A 222 6.11 -8.86 -6.39
N SER A 223 7.37 -8.62 -6.76
CA SER A 223 7.80 -7.44 -7.49
C SER A 223 8.61 -7.89 -8.70
N GLU A 224 8.21 -7.43 -9.88
CA GLU A 224 8.88 -7.68 -11.15
C GLU A 224 9.38 -6.35 -11.72
N THR A 225 10.60 -6.31 -12.20
CA THR A 225 11.24 -5.08 -12.69
C THR A 225 11.89 -5.32 -14.05
N GLY A 226 11.77 -4.30 -14.90
CA GLY A 226 12.31 -4.32 -16.25
C GLY A 226 11.35 -4.95 -17.25
N ARG A 227 11.27 -4.35 -18.44
CA ARG A 227 10.36 -4.74 -19.52
C ARG A 227 10.43 -6.22 -19.88
N ASP A 228 11.66 -6.77 -19.94
CA ASP A 228 11.88 -8.19 -20.23
C ASP A 228 11.25 -9.15 -19.20
N ALA A 229 11.04 -8.71 -17.96
CA ALA A 229 10.40 -9.54 -16.93
C ALA A 229 8.92 -9.79 -17.24
N PHE A 230 8.27 -8.86 -17.94
CA PHE A 230 6.86 -8.96 -18.34
C PHE A 230 6.65 -9.80 -19.60
N GLU A 231 7.68 -9.93 -20.42
CA GLU A 231 7.66 -10.71 -21.68
C GLU A 231 8.07 -12.18 -21.44
N ARG A 232 8.60 -12.53 -20.27
CA ARG A 232 9.05 -13.89 -19.96
C ARG A 232 7.88 -14.78 -19.53
N ASP A 233 7.93 -16.03 -19.98
CA ASP A 233 6.97 -17.09 -19.66
C ASP A 233 6.97 -17.56 -18.19
N ARG A 234 7.61 -16.82 -17.29
CA ARG A 234 7.76 -17.11 -15.85
C ARG A 234 7.37 -15.96 -14.93
N GLY A 235 7.07 -14.77 -15.47
CA GLY A 235 6.67 -13.62 -14.69
C GLY A 235 5.20 -13.72 -14.25
N TRP A 236 4.90 -13.22 -13.04
CA TRP A 236 3.51 -13.19 -12.54
C TRP A 236 2.60 -12.39 -13.46
N PHE A 237 3.06 -11.25 -13.97
CA PHE A 237 2.30 -10.41 -14.89
C PHE A 237 1.96 -11.18 -16.18
N TRP A 238 2.96 -11.84 -16.78
CA TRP A 238 2.80 -12.64 -17.98
C TRP A 238 1.83 -13.80 -17.76
N HIS A 239 1.94 -14.53 -16.64
CA HIS A 239 1.05 -15.63 -16.29
C HIS A 239 -0.41 -15.18 -16.12
N ASN A 240 -0.65 -14.04 -15.46
CA ASN A 240 -2.01 -13.49 -15.34
C ASN A 240 -2.58 -13.01 -16.67
N PHE A 241 -1.71 -12.73 -17.64
CA PHE A 241 -2.11 -12.21 -18.94
C PHE A 241 -2.34 -13.32 -19.97
N ASN A 242 -1.47 -14.33 -20.05
CA ASN A 242 -1.40 -15.28 -21.17
C ASN A 242 -1.75 -16.72 -20.85
N VAL A 243 -1.74 -17.12 -19.59
CA VAL A 243 -1.86 -18.54 -19.22
C VAL A 243 -3.12 -18.78 -18.41
N GLU A 244 -3.76 -19.94 -18.63
CA GLU A 244 -4.72 -20.46 -17.67
C GLU A 244 -4.04 -20.50 -16.30
N PRO A 245 -4.60 -19.82 -15.29
CA PRO A 245 -3.99 -19.78 -13.96
C PRO A 245 -3.75 -21.20 -13.47
N HIS A 246 -2.63 -21.44 -12.81
CA HIS A 246 -2.33 -22.72 -12.15
C HIS A 246 -3.26 -23.04 -10.98
N TRP A 247 -4.36 -22.30 -10.87
CA TRP A 247 -5.38 -22.44 -9.84
C TRP A 247 -6.36 -23.55 -10.21
N PRO A 248 -6.87 -24.32 -9.24
CA PRO A 248 -7.96 -25.24 -9.46
C PRO A 248 -9.15 -24.51 -10.11
N LYS A 249 -9.81 -25.18 -11.06
CA LYS A 249 -10.89 -24.58 -11.87
C LYS A 249 -12.02 -23.98 -11.02
N GLU A 250 -12.28 -24.56 -9.87
CA GLU A 250 -13.28 -24.11 -8.90
C GLU A 250 -12.96 -22.73 -8.27
N PHE A 251 -11.71 -22.30 -8.32
CA PHE A 251 -11.27 -20.99 -7.84
C PHE A 251 -11.10 -19.95 -8.96
N LEU A 252 -11.32 -20.37 -10.22
CA LEU A 252 -11.23 -19.46 -11.36
C LEU A 252 -12.55 -18.70 -11.54
N PRO A 253 -12.48 -17.37 -11.75
CA PRO A 253 -13.66 -16.60 -12.10
C PRO A 253 -14.18 -17.02 -13.49
N GLU A 254 -15.49 -16.99 -13.67
CA GLU A 254 -16.15 -17.17 -14.97
C GLU A 254 -15.76 -16.04 -15.94
N LYS A 255 -15.56 -14.84 -15.40
CA LYS A 255 -15.16 -13.65 -16.14
C LYS A 255 -14.31 -12.77 -15.24
N THR A 256 -13.28 -12.15 -15.80
CA THR A 256 -12.55 -11.05 -15.18
C THR A 256 -12.65 -9.81 -16.07
N GLU A 257 -12.98 -8.68 -15.49
CA GLU A 257 -13.16 -7.40 -16.18
C GLU A 257 -12.36 -6.31 -15.45
N TRP A 258 -11.73 -5.43 -16.23
CA TRP A 258 -11.00 -4.28 -15.73
C TRP A 258 -11.79 -3.02 -16.06
N SER A 259 -12.12 -2.23 -15.05
CA SER A 259 -12.86 -0.98 -15.22
C SER A 259 -12.12 0.18 -14.55
N ILE A 260 -12.41 1.39 -15.01
CA ILE A 260 -11.80 2.62 -14.48
C ILE A 260 -12.82 3.34 -13.64
N VAL A 261 -12.40 3.76 -12.44
CA VAL A 261 -13.17 4.65 -11.58
C VAL A 261 -12.30 5.81 -11.12
N GLU A 262 -12.92 6.90 -10.70
CA GLU A 262 -12.23 8.00 -10.06
C GLU A 262 -12.42 7.89 -8.54
N PHE A 263 -11.32 7.81 -7.81
CA PHE A 263 -11.30 7.74 -6.36
C PHE A 263 -10.25 8.71 -5.83
N ASP A 264 -10.65 9.60 -4.93
CA ASP A 264 -9.77 10.61 -4.30
C ASP A 264 -8.98 11.46 -5.32
N GLY A 265 -9.66 11.81 -6.44
CA GLY A 265 -9.07 12.62 -7.52
C GLY A 265 -8.04 11.89 -8.37
N GLU A 266 -7.93 10.58 -8.28
CA GLU A 266 -7.07 9.71 -9.07
C GLU A 266 -7.91 8.67 -9.83
N ARG A 267 -7.55 8.36 -11.07
CA ARG A 267 -8.12 7.24 -11.81
C ARG A 267 -7.42 5.95 -11.40
N ILE A 268 -8.19 5.03 -10.86
CA ILE A 268 -7.75 3.70 -10.45
C ILE A 268 -8.42 2.63 -11.31
N VAL A 269 -7.82 1.44 -11.37
CA VAL A 269 -8.36 0.32 -12.12
C VAL A 269 -8.91 -0.71 -11.14
N LEU A 270 -10.19 -1.04 -11.28
CA LEU A 270 -10.85 -2.12 -10.54
C LEU A 270 -10.69 -3.42 -11.33
N VAL A 271 -10.40 -4.50 -10.63
CA VAL A 271 -10.41 -5.86 -11.17
C VAL A 271 -11.64 -6.56 -10.60
N LEU A 272 -12.62 -6.82 -11.46
CA LEU A 272 -13.90 -7.40 -11.11
C LEU A 272 -13.93 -8.85 -11.59
N ASN A 273 -14.21 -9.77 -10.67
CA ASN A 273 -14.31 -11.20 -10.95
C ASN A 273 -15.77 -11.66 -10.79
N THR A 274 -16.27 -12.45 -11.74
CA THR A 274 -17.59 -13.06 -11.66
C THR A 274 -17.48 -14.52 -11.22
N PHE A 275 -18.19 -14.87 -10.15
CA PHE A 275 -18.34 -16.24 -9.65
C PHE A 275 -19.83 -16.56 -9.46
N SER A 276 -20.32 -17.65 -10.04
CA SER A 276 -21.74 -18.06 -9.99
C SER A 276 -22.68 -16.92 -10.37
N GLY A 277 -22.31 -16.14 -11.38
CA GLY A 277 -23.08 -15.00 -11.89
C GLY A 277 -23.08 -13.76 -10.99
N MET A 278 -22.33 -13.74 -9.89
CA MET A 278 -22.16 -12.58 -9.01
C MET A 278 -20.80 -11.95 -9.24
N GLU A 279 -20.78 -10.60 -9.26
CA GLU A 279 -19.57 -9.82 -9.45
C GLU A 279 -18.97 -9.39 -8.11
N PHE A 280 -17.64 -9.51 -7.99
CA PHE A 280 -16.88 -9.15 -6.80
C PHE A 280 -15.66 -8.30 -7.18
N LEU A 281 -15.38 -7.28 -6.39
CA LEU A 281 -14.11 -6.58 -6.45
C LEU A 281 -13.01 -7.51 -5.89
N ALA A 282 -12.15 -7.96 -6.77
CA ALA A 282 -11.06 -8.89 -6.43
C ALA A 282 -9.75 -8.16 -6.12
N SER A 283 -9.49 -7.04 -6.80
CA SER A 283 -8.26 -6.28 -6.66
C SER A 283 -8.45 -4.85 -7.16
N VAL A 284 -7.52 -4.00 -6.78
CA VAL A 284 -7.39 -2.64 -7.28
C VAL A 284 -5.98 -2.48 -7.85
N MET A 285 -5.86 -1.76 -8.98
CA MET A 285 -4.55 -1.41 -9.53
C MET A 285 -4.40 0.11 -9.60
N ARG A 286 -3.18 0.58 -9.31
CA ARG A 286 -2.77 1.96 -9.54
C ARG A 286 -1.59 2.00 -10.48
N LEU A 287 -1.58 3.01 -11.32
CA LEU A 287 -0.49 3.28 -12.25
C LEU A 287 0.30 4.49 -11.78
N GLU A 288 1.62 4.44 -11.90
CA GLU A 288 2.50 5.59 -11.73
C GLU A 288 3.09 5.96 -13.08
N GLU A 289 2.95 7.23 -13.48
CA GLU A 289 3.41 7.75 -14.76
C GLU A 289 4.74 8.47 -14.61
N GLN A 290 5.64 8.21 -15.53
CA GLN A 290 6.86 8.99 -15.76
C GLN A 290 7.10 9.08 -17.26
N ASP A 291 7.45 10.28 -17.75
CA ASP A 291 7.76 10.54 -19.15
C ASP A 291 6.66 10.07 -20.15
N ASN A 292 5.39 10.24 -19.78
CA ASN A 292 4.18 9.77 -20.48
C ASN A 292 4.10 8.24 -20.65
N CYS A 293 4.84 7.48 -19.87
CA CYS A 293 4.80 6.03 -19.83
C CYS A 293 4.50 5.53 -18.41
N ILE A 294 4.07 4.29 -18.31
CA ILE A 294 3.88 3.61 -17.03
C ILE A 294 5.25 3.26 -16.45
N ALA A 295 5.60 3.87 -15.32
CA ALA A 295 6.82 3.55 -14.57
C ALA A 295 6.58 2.43 -13.56
N ARG A 296 5.35 2.32 -13.02
CA ARG A 296 5.00 1.31 -12.04
C ARG A 296 3.52 0.96 -12.10
N ILE A 297 3.22 -0.33 -11.94
CA ILE A 297 1.87 -0.85 -11.69
C ILE A 297 1.85 -1.41 -10.28
N ARG A 298 0.95 -0.92 -9.43
CA ARG A 298 0.72 -1.43 -8.08
C ARG A 298 -0.57 -2.23 -8.04
N VAL A 299 -0.51 -3.47 -7.59
CA VAL A 299 -1.64 -4.40 -7.51
C VAL A 299 -1.96 -4.69 -6.04
N TYR A 300 -3.17 -4.36 -5.62
CA TYR A 300 -3.64 -4.47 -4.23
C TYR A 300 -4.52 -5.72 -4.03
N ALA A 301 -4.11 -6.87 -4.58
CA ALA A 301 -4.88 -8.13 -4.46
C ALA A 301 -4.86 -8.69 -3.03
N CYS A 302 -3.69 -8.68 -2.37
CA CYS A 302 -3.51 -9.17 -1.00
C CYS A 302 -3.59 -8.06 0.06
N CYS A 303 -4.41 -7.05 -0.20
CA CYS A 303 -4.59 -5.87 0.64
C CYS A 303 -6.09 -5.67 0.95
N PRO A 304 -6.69 -6.56 1.75
CA PRO A 304 -8.14 -6.57 1.96
C PRO A 304 -8.68 -5.26 2.51
N GLU A 305 -7.90 -4.52 3.29
CA GLU A 305 -8.30 -3.21 3.82
C GLU A 305 -8.49 -2.17 2.70
N VAL A 306 -7.63 -2.21 1.67
CA VAL A 306 -7.77 -1.34 0.48
C VAL A 306 -8.95 -1.78 -0.36
N VAL A 307 -9.05 -3.09 -0.65
CA VAL A 307 -10.14 -3.65 -1.46
C VAL A 307 -11.50 -3.38 -0.81
N GLN A 308 -11.60 -3.54 0.52
CA GLN A 308 -12.82 -3.27 1.27
C GLN A 308 -13.18 -1.78 1.24
N ALA A 309 -12.22 -0.88 1.49
CA ALA A 309 -12.47 0.57 1.46
C ALA A 309 -12.96 1.05 0.08
N ILE A 310 -12.40 0.52 -1.00
CA ILE A 310 -12.85 0.81 -2.36
C ILE A 310 -14.21 0.16 -2.64
N GLY A 311 -14.43 -1.10 -2.19
CA GLY A 311 -15.72 -1.78 -2.31
C GLY A 311 -16.84 -1.00 -1.63
N GLU A 312 -16.62 -0.51 -0.41
CA GLU A 312 -17.56 0.34 0.32
C GLU A 312 -17.85 1.66 -0.41
N ALA A 313 -16.82 2.31 -0.97
CA ALA A 313 -16.96 3.59 -1.67
C ALA A 313 -17.78 3.48 -2.97
N PHE A 314 -17.75 2.33 -3.63
CA PHE A 314 -18.47 2.08 -4.89
C PHE A 314 -19.63 1.09 -4.76
N GLU A 315 -20.02 0.72 -3.53
CA GLU A 315 -21.10 -0.24 -3.24
C GLU A 315 -20.91 -1.61 -3.92
N LEU A 316 -19.62 -2.06 -4.05
CA LEU A 316 -19.26 -3.33 -4.65
C LEU A 316 -19.07 -4.40 -3.58
N GLN A 317 -19.48 -5.63 -3.89
CA GLN A 317 -19.15 -6.78 -3.07
C GLN A 317 -17.65 -7.11 -3.20
N THR A 318 -17.01 -7.48 -2.10
CA THR A 318 -15.60 -7.88 -2.08
C THR A 318 -15.48 -9.37 -1.81
N LEU A 319 -14.40 -9.98 -2.29
CA LEU A 319 -14.04 -11.34 -1.88
C LEU A 319 -13.66 -11.39 -0.39
N PRO A 320 -13.73 -12.57 0.26
CA PRO A 320 -13.23 -12.72 1.62
C PRO A 320 -11.80 -12.19 1.77
N PRO A 321 -11.45 -11.60 2.92
CA PRO A 321 -10.13 -10.98 3.12
C PRO A 321 -9.01 -12.00 2.96
N MET A 322 -8.06 -11.70 2.07
CA MET A 322 -6.90 -12.54 1.79
C MET A 322 -5.62 -11.69 1.90
N TYR A 323 -4.72 -12.09 2.79
CA TYR A 323 -3.45 -11.40 3.04
C TYR A 323 -2.26 -11.97 2.26
N ARG A 324 -2.41 -13.13 1.68
CA ARG A 324 -1.46 -13.81 0.82
C ARG A 324 -2.17 -14.73 -0.17
N ILE A 325 -1.54 -15.01 -1.28
CA ILE A 325 -2.02 -16.04 -2.19
C ILE A 325 -1.70 -17.40 -1.54
N PRO A 326 -2.69 -18.31 -1.42
CA PRO A 326 -2.46 -19.65 -0.91
C PRO A 326 -1.44 -20.40 -1.78
N ASP A 327 -0.63 -21.26 -1.17
CA ASP A 327 0.20 -22.18 -1.93
C ASP A 327 -0.68 -23.24 -2.62
N ALA A 328 -0.25 -23.70 -3.81
CA ALA A 328 -0.98 -24.74 -4.54
C ALA A 328 -1.19 -26.04 -3.73
N PHE A 329 -0.39 -26.26 -2.70
CA PHE A 329 -0.52 -27.39 -1.77
C PHE A 329 -1.60 -27.17 -0.70
N GLU A 330 -1.88 -25.93 -0.29
CA GLU A 330 -2.93 -25.61 0.69
C GLU A 330 -4.34 -25.65 0.09
N LEU A 331 -4.46 -25.62 -1.24
CA LEU A 331 -5.73 -25.69 -1.95
C LEU A 331 -6.25 -27.13 -2.13
N ASN A 332 -5.46 -28.14 -1.75
CA ASN A 332 -5.80 -29.56 -1.88
C ASN A 332 -6.12 -30.26 -0.54
N GLU A 333 -6.16 -29.51 0.58
CA GLU A 333 -6.64 -29.97 1.89
C GLU A 333 -8.06 -29.44 2.18
#